data_edc00e982ff5ad66c47b2662d4df542a
#
_entry.id   edc00e982ff5ad66c47b2662d4df542a
#
_cell.length_a   1.000
_cell.length_b   1.000
_cell.length_c   1.000
_cell.angle_alpha   90.00
_cell.angle_beta   90.00
_cell.angle_gamma   90.00
#
_symmetry.space_group_name_H-M   'P 1'
#
loop_
_entity.id
_entity.type
_entity.pdbx_description
1 polymer ?
#
loop_
_entity_poly.entity_id
_entity_poly.type
_entity_poly.pdbx_seq_one_letter_code
_entity_poly.pdbx_strand_id
1 'polypeptide(L)'
;MLATIIPHELSGSIRSVASKSEAHRSFICAAFADGITDITCHTASKDIDATIACLETLGAHFAKTKKGYRVSPIKKPKRVLFNLRRFDLNCGESASTLRFLLPLVCALGRRVELHVEGTLAHRPLTSFYEELVSHGARLSPEGSYPLSVSGQIKGGRFVLPGNISSQFVSGLLMAAPLMEQDLEVLVTEPVESAPYMDLTCSVLAKFGVGVEKTHVTEDDTEYLRFYVSDNVRYQTPGLLEVEGDWSNAAFWLTAGALGSGVEVTDLNMQSKQGDRTILAALSLVGARVSRHGSTAATMYDHLRAIQLNVADTPDLVPPLAIVAAFAEGTSKFIGVQRLRLKESDRLQSITAAIGALGGRAYIEGDDTLVIEGHGSLDGGSVDGESDHRIVMMASVAASFANNPTTVTHAEAIAKSYPTFFEDFRALGGKAELTDTTE
;
A
#
# COMPACT_ATOMS: atom_id res chain seq x y z
N MET A 1 -4.45 20.69 8.20
CA MET A 1 -5.67 20.31 8.96
C MET A 1 -5.28 19.73 10.32
N LEU A 2 -5.95 20.11 11.38
CA LEU A 2 -5.80 19.57 12.73
C LEU A 2 -7.03 18.74 13.07
N ALA A 3 -6.83 17.54 13.61
CA ALA A 3 -7.91 16.72 14.18
C ALA A 3 -7.78 16.73 15.71
N THR A 4 -8.84 17.12 16.42
CA THR A 4 -8.95 16.97 17.87
C THR A 4 -9.85 15.78 18.16
N ILE A 5 -9.29 14.75 18.78
CA ILE A 5 -9.98 13.52 19.15
C ILE A 5 -10.32 13.58 20.63
N ILE A 6 -11.60 13.45 20.93
CA ILE A 6 -12.10 13.36 22.30
C ILE A 6 -12.28 11.88 22.62
N PRO A 7 -11.73 11.36 23.75
CA PRO A 7 -11.86 9.96 24.12
C PRO A 7 -13.31 9.49 24.09
N HIS A 8 -13.56 8.50 23.29
CA HIS A 8 -14.85 7.84 23.16
C HIS A 8 -14.68 6.53 22.40
N GLU A 9 -15.11 5.45 23.01
CA GLU A 9 -14.99 4.12 22.47
C GLU A 9 -15.62 3.98 21.09
N LEU A 10 -14.91 3.28 20.19
CA LEU A 10 -15.39 2.95 18.85
C LEU A 10 -16.07 1.59 18.88
N SER A 11 -17.28 1.50 18.34
CA SER A 11 -18.04 0.25 18.25
C SER A 11 -19.03 0.25 17.08
N GLY A 12 -19.46 -0.94 16.67
CA GLY A 12 -20.46 -1.08 15.61
C GLY A 12 -19.93 -1.75 14.36
N SER A 13 -20.56 -1.50 13.21
CA SER A 13 -20.23 -2.14 11.94
C SER A 13 -19.87 -1.08 10.89
N ILE A 14 -18.82 -1.34 10.12
CA ILE A 14 -18.35 -0.48 9.04
C ILE A 14 -18.03 -1.31 7.80
N ARG A 15 -18.30 -0.76 6.61
CA ARG A 15 -17.90 -1.36 5.35
C ARG A 15 -16.44 -1.00 5.06
N SER A 16 -15.60 -2.00 4.68
CA SER A 16 -14.25 -1.74 4.22
C SER A 16 -14.23 -0.85 2.99
N VAL A 17 -13.29 0.08 2.90
CA VAL A 17 -12.98 0.79 1.65
C VAL A 17 -12.38 -0.19 0.62
N ALA A 18 -12.42 0.17 -0.67
CA ALA A 18 -11.81 -0.65 -1.70
C ALA A 18 -10.28 -0.68 -1.56
N SER A 19 -9.67 -1.85 -1.77
CA SER A 19 -8.22 -2.03 -1.66
C SER A 19 -7.45 -1.15 -2.65
N LYS A 20 -6.71 -0.17 -2.11
CA LYS A 20 -5.83 0.69 -2.90
C LYS A 20 -4.82 -0.15 -3.68
N SER A 21 -4.22 -1.15 -3.03
CA SER A 21 -3.20 -2.01 -3.62
C SER A 21 -3.72 -2.86 -4.79
N GLU A 22 -4.94 -3.35 -4.72
CA GLU A 22 -5.56 -4.08 -5.83
C GLU A 22 -6.06 -3.11 -6.92
N ALA A 23 -6.63 -1.97 -6.55
CA ALA A 23 -7.16 -0.98 -7.48
C ALA A 23 -6.09 -0.45 -8.45
N HIS A 24 -4.90 -0.06 -7.95
CA HIS A 24 -3.79 0.35 -8.81
C HIS A 24 -3.48 -0.69 -9.91
N ARG A 25 -3.33 -1.95 -9.49
CA ARG A 25 -3.02 -3.07 -10.40
C ARG A 25 -4.13 -3.30 -11.41
N SER A 26 -5.35 -3.31 -10.94
CA SER A 26 -6.55 -3.53 -11.76
C SER A 26 -6.74 -2.43 -12.82
N PHE A 27 -6.55 -1.17 -12.45
CA PHE A 27 -6.64 -0.06 -13.39
C PHE A 27 -5.52 -0.08 -14.42
N ILE A 28 -4.28 -0.42 -14.02
CA ILE A 28 -3.17 -0.59 -14.94
C ILE A 28 -3.49 -1.72 -15.93
N CYS A 29 -3.86 -2.91 -15.46
CA CYS A 29 -4.16 -4.04 -16.33
C CYS A 29 -5.32 -3.71 -17.29
N ALA A 30 -6.39 -3.07 -16.81
CA ALA A 30 -7.53 -2.67 -17.63
C ALA A 30 -7.17 -1.63 -18.68
N ALA A 31 -6.24 -0.71 -18.37
CA ALA A 31 -5.79 0.30 -19.34
C ALA A 31 -5.02 -0.30 -20.53
N PHE A 32 -4.48 -1.52 -20.39
CA PHE A 32 -3.76 -2.23 -21.45
C PHE A 32 -4.50 -3.47 -21.98
N ALA A 33 -5.72 -3.75 -21.49
CA ALA A 33 -6.51 -4.89 -21.92
C ALA A 33 -6.96 -4.79 -23.39
N ASP A 34 -7.47 -5.88 -23.94
CA ASP A 34 -7.96 -5.98 -25.31
C ASP A 34 -9.40 -5.43 -25.50
N GLY A 35 -10.09 -5.12 -24.39
CA GLY A 35 -11.45 -4.61 -24.40
C GLY A 35 -11.79 -3.76 -23.17
N ILE A 36 -13.03 -3.26 -23.15
CA ILE A 36 -13.56 -2.47 -22.04
C ILE A 36 -13.66 -3.34 -20.78
N THR A 37 -13.24 -2.80 -19.66
CA THR A 37 -13.37 -3.44 -18.34
C THR A 37 -14.19 -2.53 -17.42
N ASP A 38 -15.28 -3.07 -16.85
CA ASP A 38 -16.01 -2.42 -15.76
C ASP A 38 -15.37 -2.83 -14.42
N ILE A 39 -14.88 -1.86 -13.66
CA ILE A 39 -14.23 -2.10 -12.37
C ILE A 39 -15.10 -1.52 -11.25
N THR A 40 -15.59 -2.40 -10.36
CA THR A 40 -16.24 -1.98 -9.12
C THR A 40 -15.16 -1.56 -8.13
N CYS A 41 -15.11 -0.26 -7.83
CA CYS A 41 -14.18 0.33 -6.86
C CYS A 41 -14.88 1.56 -6.27
N HIS A 42 -15.42 1.42 -5.08
CA HIS A 42 -16.28 2.43 -4.47
C HIS A 42 -15.53 3.51 -3.70
N THR A 43 -14.21 3.38 -3.54
CA THR A 43 -13.36 4.36 -2.87
C THR A 43 -12.37 4.95 -3.86
N ALA A 44 -12.32 6.27 -3.94
CA ALA A 44 -11.23 7.01 -4.60
C ALA A 44 -10.25 7.49 -3.52
N SER A 45 -8.98 7.62 -3.88
CA SER A 45 -7.95 8.23 -3.03
C SER A 45 -6.98 9.00 -3.90
N LYS A 46 -6.23 9.93 -3.33
CA LYS A 46 -5.24 10.71 -4.09
C LYS A 46 -4.27 9.83 -4.87
N ASP A 47 -3.84 8.71 -4.28
CA ASP A 47 -2.93 7.78 -4.93
C ASP A 47 -3.58 7.08 -6.15
N ILE A 48 -4.85 6.66 -6.01
CA ILE A 48 -5.63 6.06 -7.11
C ILE A 48 -5.88 7.08 -8.21
N ASP A 49 -6.27 8.31 -7.85
CA ASP A 49 -6.54 9.39 -8.80
C ASP A 49 -5.27 9.73 -9.61
N ALA A 50 -4.08 9.75 -8.98
CA ALA A 50 -2.81 9.94 -9.67
C ALA A 50 -2.54 8.84 -10.71
N THR A 51 -2.81 7.58 -10.38
CA THR A 51 -2.68 6.46 -11.34
C THR A 51 -3.64 6.60 -12.52
N ILE A 52 -4.91 6.93 -12.25
CA ILE A 52 -5.92 7.14 -13.30
C ILE A 52 -5.48 8.28 -14.22
N ALA A 53 -5.10 9.43 -13.68
CA ALA A 53 -4.66 10.59 -14.45
C ALA A 53 -3.45 10.28 -15.35
N CYS A 54 -2.47 9.53 -14.83
CA CYS A 54 -1.33 9.07 -15.61
C CYS A 54 -1.74 8.14 -16.75
N LEU A 55 -2.65 7.18 -16.49
CA LEU A 55 -3.14 6.26 -17.52
C LEU A 55 -4.00 6.97 -18.58
N GLU A 56 -4.78 7.97 -18.20
CA GLU A 56 -5.53 8.82 -19.16
C GLU A 56 -4.58 9.64 -20.02
N THR A 57 -3.51 10.19 -19.45
CA THR A 57 -2.46 10.88 -20.21
C THR A 57 -1.81 9.95 -21.23
N LEU A 58 -1.64 8.66 -20.90
CA LEU A 58 -1.13 7.62 -21.81
C LEU A 58 -2.16 7.19 -22.87
N GLY A 59 -3.45 7.56 -22.71
CA GLY A 59 -4.50 7.36 -23.71
C GLY A 59 -5.60 6.36 -23.33
N ALA A 60 -5.65 5.89 -22.09
CA ALA A 60 -6.82 5.21 -21.56
C ALA A 60 -7.96 6.21 -21.29
N HIS A 61 -9.18 5.73 -21.09
CA HIS A 61 -10.30 6.57 -20.69
C HIS A 61 -11.08 5.94 -19.55
N PHE A 62 -11.24 6.70 -18.45
CA PHE A 62 -11.92 6.27 -17.23
C PHE A 62 -13.24 7.02 -17.07
N ALA A 63 -14.35 6.36 -17.36
CA ALA A 63 -15.68 6.92 -17.12
C ALA A 63 -16.18 6.49 -15.74
N LYS A 64 -16.44 7.46 -14.83
CA LYS A 64 -17.03 7.18 -13.53
C LYS A 64 -18.41 6.55 -13.69
N THR A 65 -18.70 5.53 -12.87
CA THR A 65 -20.00 4.86 -12.79
C THR A 65 -20.51 4.94 -11.34
N LYS A 66 -21.73 4.46 -11.08
CA LYS A 66 -22.28 4.41 -9.72
C LYS A 66 -21.47 3.50 -8.77
N LYS A 67 -20.74 2.51 -9.33
CA LYS A 67 -20.03 1.48 -8.54
C LYS A 67 -18.51 1.57 -8.66
N GLY A 68 -17.98 2.47 -9.49
CA GLY A 68 -16.55 2.56 -9.76
C GLY A 68 -16.26 3.18 -11.12
N TYR A 69 -15.59 2.43 -12.03
CA TYR A 69 -15.10 2.97 -13.30
C TYR A 69 -15.35 2.00 -14.46
N ARG A 70 -15.71 2.54 -15.60
CA ARG A 70 -15.62 1.87 -16.89
C ARG A 70 -14.34 2.31 -17.58
N VAL A 71 -13.43 1.36 -17.80
CA VAL A 71 -12.11 1.61 -18.38
C VAL A 71 -12.10 1.21 -19.84
N SER A 72 -11.88 2.18 -20.72
CA SER A 72 -11.60 1.93 -22.12
C SER A 72 -10.07 1.91 -22.31
N PRO A 73 -9.49 0.82 -22.85
CA PRO A 73 -8.05 0.66 -22.89
C PRO A 73 -7.37 1.62 -23.86
N ILE A 74 -6.06 1.76 -23.69
CA ILE A 74 -5.18 2.52 -24.57
C ILE A 74 -5.24 1.88 -25.97
N LYS A 75 -5.71 2.63 -26.97
CA LYS A 75 -5.72 2.16 -28.35
C LYS A 75 -4.29 1.90 -28.80
N LYS A 76 -4.03 0.70 -29.34
CA LYS A 76 -2.71 0.37 -29.92
C LYS A 76 -2.38 1.46 -30.94
N PRO A 77 -1.29 2.19 -30.81
CA PRO A 77 -0.92 3.18 -31.80
C PRO A 77 -0.70 2.45 -33.14
N LYS A 78 -1.35 2.92 -34.20
CA LYS A 78 -0.89 2.57 -35.57
C LYS A 78 0.60 2.91 -35.58
N ARG A 79 1.47 2.02 -36.07
CA ARG A 79 2.92 2.21 -36.16
C ARG A 79 3.20 3.61 -36.72
N VAL A 80 3.42 4.59 -35.84
CA VAL A 80 3.91 5.92 -36.23
C VAL A 80 5.42 5.82 -36.08
N LEU A 81 6.12 5.92 -37.20
CA LEU A 81 7.57 5.72 -37.31
C LEU A 81 8.42 6.65 -36.45
N PHE A 82 7.84 7.71 -35.87
CA PHE A 82 8.50 8.64 -34.95
C PHE A 82 7.48 9.15 -33.92
N ASN A 83 7.38 8.48 -32.78
CA ASN A 83 6.58 9.02 -31.68
C ASN A 83 7.42 10.08 -30.92
N LEU A 84 7.50 11.30 -31.50
CA LEU A 84 8.17 12.46 -30.88
C LEU A 84 7.37 13.05 -29.73
N ARG A 85 6.16 12.55 -29.48
CA ARG A 85 5.32 13.07 -28.40
C ARG A 85 5.90 12.69 -27.06
N ARG A 86 6.16 13.66 -26.24
CA ARG A 86 6.48 13.54 -24.83
C ARG A 86 5.19 13.53 -24.03
N PHE A 87 5.16 12.73 -22.97
CA PHE A 87 4.06 12.64 -22.02
C PHE A 87 4.54 13.12 -20.66
N ASP A 88 3.76 13.94 -19.98
CA ASP A 88 4.01 14.40 -18.64
C ASP A 88 3.06 13.66 -17.70
N LEU A 89 3.60 12.83 -16.81
CA LEU A 89 2.85 12.00 -15.86
C LEU A 89 3.10 12.50 -14.44
N ASN A 90 2.07 13.05 -13.80
CA ASN A 90 2.17 13.46 -12.41
C ASN A 90 1.77 12.31 -11.49
N CYS A 91 2.74 11.72 -10.79
CA CYS A 91 2.53 10.65 -9.81
C CYS A 91 2.10 11.19 -8.43
N GLY A 92 2.14 12.52 -8.22
CA GLY A 92 1.93 13.13 -6.91
C GLY A 92 2.87 12.54 -5.88
N GLU A 93 2.35 12.17 -4.73
CA GLU A 93 3.10 11.47 -3.67
C GLU A 93 2.94 9.94 -3.73
N SER A 94 2.32 9.39 -4.79
CA SER A 94 2.03 7.97 -4.92
C SER A 94 3.24 7.16 -5.39
N ALA A 95 3.93 6.50 -4.46
CA ALA A 95 5.02 5.59 -4.79
C ALA A 95 4.56 4.40 -5.65
N SER A 96 3.34 3.92 -5.46
CA SER A 96 2.76 2.85 -6.29
C SER A 96 2.62 3.30 -7.74
N THR A 97 2.10 4.51 -7.97
CA THR A 97 1.98 5.08 -9.32
C THR A 97 3.33 5.17 -10.01
N LEU A 98 4.33 5.78 -9.34
CA LEU A 98 5.68 5.94 -9.88
C LEU A 98 6.31 4.57 -10.22
N ARG A 99 6.37 3.67 -9.22
CA ARG A 99 7.11 2.41 -9.34
C ARG A 99 6.44 1.39 -10.27
N PHE A 100 5.12 1.46 -10.41
CA PHE A 100 4.40 0.61 -11.36
C PHE A 100 4.51 1.15 -12.78
N LEU A 101 4.33 2.47 -13.00
CA LEU A 101 4.33 3.04 -14.32
C LEU A 101 5.73 3.14 -14.94
N LEU A 102 6.78 3.31 -14.15
CA LEU A 102 8.14 3.43 -14.66
C LEU A 102 8.54 2.28 -15.61
N PRO A 103 8.47 0.99 -15.23
CA PRO A 103 8.80 -0.10 -16.15
C PRO A 103 7.79 -0.24 -17.29
N LEU A 104 6.51 0.12 -17.09
CA LEU A 104 5.49 0.11 -18.13
C LEU A 104 5.81 1.11 -19.26
N VAL A 105 6.18 2.35 -18.92
CA VAL A 105 6.54 3.35 -19.92
C VAL A 105 7.86 3.00 -20.61
N CYS A 106 8.81 2.35 -19.90
CA CYS A 106 10.03 1.80 -20.48
C CYS A 106 9.70 0.68 -21.50
N ALA A 107 8.80 -0.27 -21.15
CA ALA A 107 8.37 -1.33 -22.07
C ALA A 107 7.67 -0.77 -23.32
N LEU A 108 6.89 0.29 -23.17
CA LEU A 108 6.23 0.99 -24.28
C LEU A 108 7.21 1.77 -25.18
N GLY A 109 8.45 2.00 -24.74
CA GLY A 109 9.45 2.80 -25.46
C GLY A 109 9.01 4.26 -25.66
N ARG A 110 8.25 4.83 -24.73
CA ARG A 110 7.74 6.20 -24.82
C ARG A 110 8.69 7.20 -24.16
N ARG A 111 8.65 8.45 -24.63
CA ARG A 111 9.32 9.57 -23.97
C ARG A 111 8.36 10.14 -22.92
N VAL A 112 8.74 10.06 -21.67
CA VAL A 112 7.90 10.43 -20.51
C VAL A 112 8.71 11.25 -19.54
N GLU A 113 8.07 12.24 -18.91
CA GLU A 113 8.55 12.92 -17.71
C GLU A 113 7.65 12.49 -16.55
N LEU A 114 8.24 11.88 -15.55
CA LEU A 114 7.55 11.49 -14.33
C LEU A 114 7.78 12.56 -13.26
N HIS A 115 6.69 13.24 -12.87
CA HIS A 115 6.69 14.23 -11.82
C HIS A 115 6.26 13.58 -10.51
N VAL A 116 6.89 14.00 -9.41
CA VAL A 116 6.58 13.54 -8.05
C VAL A 116 6.52 14.72 -7.11
N GLU A 117 5.84 14.54 -5.97
CA GLU A 117 5.64 15.56 -4.94
C GLU A 117 6.05 15.03 -3.56
N GLY A 118 6.24 15.93 -2.62
CA GLY A 118 6.50 15.62 -1.23
C GLY A 118 7.72 14.72 -1.01
N THR A 119 7.62 13.81 -0.06
CA THR A 119 8.71 12.90 0.33
C THR A 119 9.06 11.86 -0.73
N LEU A 120 8.20 11.64 -1.73
CA LEU A 120 8.45 10.66 -2.78
C LEU A 120 9.72 10.97 -3.58
N ALA A 121 10.07 12.25 -3.75
CA ALA A 121 11.28 12.67 -4.43
C ALA A 121 12.59 12.14 -3.80
N HIS A 122 12.55 11.81 -2.51
CA HIS A 122 13.70 11.33 -1.74
C HIS A 122 13.72 9.81 -1.55
N ARG A 123 12.68 9.10 -2.03
CA ARG A 123 12.58 7.65 -1.88
C ARG A 123 13.37 6.94 -2.98
N PRO A 124 14.35 6.07 -2.62
CA PRO A 124 15.30 5.50 -3.59
C PRO A 124 14.61 4.58 -4.61
N LEU A 125 15.14 4.59 -5.82
CA LEU A 125 14.87 3.63 -6.88
C LEU A 125 16.06 2.66 -7.08
N THR A 126 17.26 3.10 -6.80
CA THR A 126 18.61 2.45 -6.81
C THR A 126 18.69 1.19 -7.69
N SER A 127 18.69 -0.01 -7.12
CA SER A 127 18.85 -1.27 -7.88
C SER A 127 17.83 -1.43 -9.00
N PHE A 128 16.61 -0.92 -8.81
CA PHE A 128 15.59 -0.93 -9.85
C PHE A 128 15.92 0.01 -11.01
N TYR A 129 16.46 1.19 -10.69
CA TYR A 129 16.95 2.15 -11.68
C TYR A 129 18.07 1.54 -12.52
N GLU A 130 19.05 0.93 -11.87
CA GLU A 130 20.22 0.30 -12.50
C GLU A 130 19.79 -0.84 -13.44
N GLU A 131 18.86 -1.71 -12.98
CA GLU A 131 18.33 -2.80 -13.78
C GLU A 131 17.57 -2.30 -15.03
N LEU A 132 16.75 -1.27 -14.91
CA LEU A 132 16.06 -0.69 -16.07
C LEU A 132 17.05 -0.11 -17.09
N VAL A 133 18.08 0.58 -16.63
CA VAL A 133 19.12 1.15 -17.50
C VAL A 133 19.92 0.07 -18.20
N SER A 134 20.32 -1.01 -17.50
CA SER A 134 21.05 -2.14 -18.08
C SER A 134 20.27 -2.85 -19.17
N HIS A 135 18.92 -2.82 -19.09
CA HIS A 135 18.01 -3.43 -20.06
C HIS A 135 17.53 -2.46 -21.17
N GLY A 136 18.16 -1.28 -21.29
CA GLY A 136 17.95 -0.37 -22.42
C GLY A 136 17.07 0.83 -22.17
N ALA A 137 16.57 1.05 -20.95
CA ALA A 137 15.97 2.31 -20.58
C ALA A 137 17.05 3.40 -20.52
N ARG A 138 16.65 4.63 -20.84
CA ARG A 138 17.46 5.83 -20.68
C ARG A 138 16.73 6.75 -19.72
N LEU A 139 17.28 6.92 -18.54
CA LEU A 139 16.71 7.69 -17.45
C LEU A 139 17.61 8.90 -17.15
N SER A 140 17.01 10.04 -16.75
CA SER A 140 17.78 11.12 -16.12
C SER A 140 18.37 10.64 -14.79
N PRO A 141 19.39 11.34 -14.22
CA PRO A 141 20.02 10.87 -12.99
C PRO A 141 19.01 10.56 -11.88
N GLU A 142 19.27 9.48 -11.12
CA GLU A 142 18.44 9.11 -9.98
C GLU A 142 18.30 10.28 -8.99
N GLY A 143 17.09 10.47 -8.46
CA GLY A 143 16.77 11.58 -7.55
C GLY A 143 16.53 12.92 -8.24
N SER A 144 16.72 13.02 -9.59
CA SER A 144 16.30 14.21 -10.34
C SER A 144 14.83 14.07 -10.77
N TYR A 145 14.03 15.09 -10.47
CA TYR A 145 12.64 15.13 -10.92
C TYR A 145 12.34 16.46 -11.63
N PRO A 146 11.55 16.44 -12.73
CA PRO A 146 10.91 15.25 -13.30
C PRO A 146 11.95 14.21 -13.76
N LEU A 147 11.64 12.92 -13.54
CA LEU A 147 12.48 11.83 -14.04
C LEU A 147 12.18 11.65 -15.53
N SER A 148 13.14 12.00 -16.37
CA SER A 148 13.05 11.81 -17.83
C SER A 148 13.26 10.36 -18.19
N VAL A 149 12.33 9.78 -18.95
CA VAL A 149 12.35 8.38 -19.39
C VAL A 149 12.33 8.32 -20.90
N SER A 150 13.24 7.52 -21.47
CA SER A 150 13.29 7.17 -22.89
C SER A 150 14.00 5.82 -23.08
N GLY A 151 14.19 5.37 -24.31
CA GLY A 151 14.69 4.02 -24.57
C GLY A 151 13.56 2.98 -24.44
N GLN A 152 13.89 1.70 -24.50
CA GLN A 152 12.92 0.62 -24.40
C GLN A 152 13.54 -0.60 -23.74
N ILE A 153 12.85 -1.16 -22.71
CA ILE A 153 13.14 -2.49 -22.19
C ILE A 153 12.33 -3.51 -23.00
N LYS A 154 12.94 -4.65 -23.33
CA LYS A 154 12.32 -5.66 -24.20
C LYS A 154 11.95 -6.95 -23.51
N GLY A 155 12.35 -7.14 -22.28
CA GLY A 155 12.31 -8.37 -21.51
C GLY A 155 13.72 -8.77 -21.08
N GLY A 156 13.92 -10.04 -20.76
CA GLY A 156 15.18 -10.61 -20.27
C GLY A 156 15.16 -10.88 -18.78
N ARG A 157 16.35 -11.07 -18.22
CA ARG A 157 16.56 -11.45 -16.82
C ARG A 157 16.92 -10.23 -15.99
N PHE A 158 16.07 -9.90 -15.03
CA PHE A 158 16.25 -8.83 -14.04
C PHE A 158 16.59 -9.45 -12.67
N VAL A 159 17.54 -8.86 -11.93
CA VAL A 159 17.93 -9.30 -10.60
C VAL A 159 17.67 -8.17 -9.60
N LEU A 160 16.81 -8.40 -8.63
CA LEU A 160 16.40 -7.40 -7.64
C LEU A 160 16.59 -7.91 -6.21
N PRO A 161 17.02 -7.05 -5.28
CA PRO A 161 17.07 -7.40 -3.88
C PRO A 161 15.67 -7.52 -3.28
N GLY A 162 15.42 -8.60 -2.52
CA GLY A 162 14.11 -8.91 -1.96
C GLY A 162 13.70 -8.04 -0.77
N ASN A 163 14.66 -7.39 -0.13
CA ASN A 163 14.46 -6.59 1.08
C ASN A 163 14.25 -5.09 0.84
N ILE A 164 14.12 -4.63 -0.42
CA ILE A 164 13.92 -3.19 -0.70
C ILE A 164 12.46 -2.86 -1.00
N SER A 165 11.89 -3.36 -2.10
CA SER A 165 10.51 -3.04 -2.47
C SER A 165 9.87 -4.09 -3.38
N SER A 166 8.81 -4.73 -2.90
CA SER A 166 7.96 -5.59 -3.74
C SER A 166 7.28 -4.85 -4.91
N GLN A 167 7.23 -3.51 -4.87
CA GLN A 167 6.64 -2.70 -5.94
C GLN A 167 7.51 -2.71 -7.21
N PHE A 168 8.81 -2.91 -7.10
CA PHE A 168 9.71 -3.03 -8.26
C PHE A 168 9.40 -4.30 -9.05
N VAL A 169 9.32 -5.43 -8.36
CA VAL A 169 8.91 -6.72 -8.94
C VAL A 169 7.51 -6.60 -9.54
N SER A 170 6.55 -6.06 -8.79
CA SER A 170 5.18 -5.85 -9.25
C SER A 170 5.10 -5.02 -10.52
N GLY A 171 5.89 -3.95 -10.61
CA GLY A 171 5.96 -3.08 -11.79
C GLY A 171 6.48 -3.81 -13.02
N LEU A 172 7.57 -4.60 -12.88
CA LEU A 172 8.11 -5.43 -13.97
C LEU A 172 7.10 -6.48 -14.44
N LEU A 173 6.45 -7.19 -13.51
CA LEU A 173 5.44 -8.20 -13.85
C LEU A 173 4.27 -7.59 -14.63
N MET A 174 3.81 -6.39 -14.23
CA MET A 174 2.77 -5.68 -14.97
C MET A 174 3.28 -5.12 -16.32
N ALA A 175 4.57 -4.88 -16.48
CA ALA A 175 5.14 -4.46 -17.76
C ALA A 175 5.35 -5.63 -18.74
N ALA A 176 5.49 -6.87 -18.26
CA ALA A 176 5.82 -8.05 -19.06
C ALA A 176 4.92 -8.23 -20.29
N PRO A 177 3.56 -8.12 -20.22
CA PRO A 177 2.71 -8.30 -21.41
C PRO A 177 2.89 -7.25 -22.50
N LEU A 178 3.66 -6.17 -22.21
CA LEU A 178 3.99 -5.09 -23.13
C LEU A 178 5.38 -5.24 -23.75
N MET A 179 6.18 -6.19 -23.27
CA MET A 179 7.52 -6.49 -23.74
C MET A 179 7.52 -7.36 -24.98
N GLU A 180 8.67 -7.46 -25.66
CA GLU A 180 8.87 -8.24 -26.90
C GLU A 180 9.48 -9.63 -26.65
N GLN A 181 10.02 -9.85 -25.44
CA GLN A 181 10.70 -11.06 -25.01
C GLN A 181 10.16 -11.52 -23.65
N ASP A 182 10.42 -12.76 -23.28
CA ASP A 182 10.14 -13.29 -21.95
C ASP A 182 10.72 -12.40 -20.86
N LEU A 183 10.03 -12.32 -19.74
CA LEU A 183 10.51 -11.68 -18.54
C LEU A 183 10.86 -12.74 -17.49
N GLU A 184 12.06 -12.69 -16.97
CA GLU A 184 12.48 -13.41 -15.77
C GLU A 184 12.93 -12.40 -14.71
N VAL A 185 12.34 -12.47 -13.52
CA VAL A 185 12.75 -11.66 -12.38
C VAL A 185 13.25 -12.56 -11.27
N LEU A 186 14.53 -12.43 -10.92
CA LEU A 186 15.16 -13.11 -9.80
C LEU A 186 15.20 -12.14 -8.61
N VAL A 187 14.58 -12.55 -7.52
CA VAL A 187 14.52 -11.75 -6.28
C VAL A 187 15.39 -12.46 -5.24
N THR A 188 16.47 -11.80 -4.79
CA THR A 188 17.39 -12.40 -3.81
C THR A 188 16.72 -12.54 -2.44
N GLU A 189 17.00 -13.64 -1.74
CA GLU A 189 16.59 -13.78 -0.35
C GLU A 189 17.41 -12.87 0.60
N PRO A 190 16.84 -12.38 1.71
CA PRO A 190 15.45 -12.57 2.14
C PRO A 190 14.45 -11.75 1.35
N VAL A 191 13.31 -12.38 0.99
CA VAL A 191 12.22 -11.69 0.28
C VAL A 191 11.21 -11.15 1.29
N GLU A 192 11.04 -9.85 1.32
CA GLU A 192 10.07 -9.16 2.18
C GLU A 192 8.85 -8.67 1.39
N SER A 193 7.70 -8.59 2.06
CA SER A 193 6.43 -8.21 1.44
C SER A 193 6.03 -9.09 0.25
N ALA A 194 6.38 -10.38 0.29
CA ALA A 194 6.01 -11.37 -0.71
C ALA A 194 4.49 -11.40 -1.03
N PRO A 195 3.58 -11.21 -0.06
CA PRO A 195 2.14 -11.16 -0.34
C PRO A 195 1.71 -10.08 -1.35
N TYR A 196 2.42 -8.95 -1.45
CA TYR A 196 2.10 -7.92 -2.45
C TYR A 196 2.51 -8.33 -3.88
N MET A 197 3.53 -9.19 -4.03
CA MET A 197 3.88 -9.82 -5.31
C MET A 197 2.82 -10.86 -5.68
N ASP A 198 2.34 -11.65 -4.71
CA ASP A 198 1.25 -12.61 -4.90
C ASP A 198 -0.07 -11.93 -5.28
N LEU A 199 -0.36 -10.77 -4.70
CA LEU A 199 -1.49 -9.93 -5.10
C LEU A 199 -1.35 -9.50 -6.57
N THR A 200 -0.14 -9.12 -6.99
CA THR A 200 0.12 -8.76 -8.39
C THR A 200 -0.13 -9.94 -9.32
N CYS A 201 0.41 -11.12 -9.01
CA CYS A 201 0.17 -12.35 -9.78
C CYS A 201 -1.32 -12.68 -9.86
N SER A 202 -2.05 -12.51 -8.75
CA SER A 202 -3.50 -12.75 -8.69
C SER A 202 -4.28 -11.81 -9.61
N VAL A 203 -3.94 -10.51 -9.61
CA VAL A 203 -4.59 -9.54 -10.50
C VAL A 203 -4.23 -9.81 -11.96
N LEU A 204 -2.97 -10.07 -12.27
CA LEU A 204 -2.51 -10.42 -13.61
C LEU A 204 -3.26 -11.64 -14.15
N ALA A 205 -3.47 -12.68 -13.33
CA ALA A 205 -4.23 -13.87 -13.72
C ALA A 205 -5.69 -13.53 -14.09
N LYS A 206 -6.34 -12.58 -13.40
CA LYS A 206 -7.70 -12.10 -13.75
C LYS A 206 -7.74 -11.45 -15.14
N PHE A 207 -6.61 -10.93 -15.61
CA PHE A 207 -6.44 -10.35 -16.96
C PHE A 207 -5.75 -11.30 -17.95
N GLY A 208 -5.76 -12.60 -17.71
CA GLY A 208 -5.23 -13.62 -18.62
C GLY A 208 -3.70 -13.73 -18.67
N VAL A 209 -2.99 -13.09 -17.74
CA VAL A 209 -1.52 -13.10 -17.66
C VAL A 209 -1.07 -14.10 -16.62
N GLY A 210 -0.55 -15.25 -17.05
CA GLY A 210 0.06 -16.25 -16.16
C GLY A 210 1.46 -15.83 -15.73
N VAL A 211 1.76 -16.01 -14.45
CA VAL A 211 3.09 -15.81 -13.86
C VAL A 211 3.51 -17.12 -13.20
N GLU A 212 4.63 -17.68 -13.62
CA GLU A 212 5.25 -18.80 -12.92
C GLU A 212 6.09 -18.29 -11.77
N LYS A 213 5.89 -18.85 -10.57
CA LYS A 213 6.62 -18.49 -9.35
C LYS A 213 7.29 -19.73 -8.78
N THR A 214 8.62 -19.74 -8.65
CA THR A 214 9.42 -20.85 -8.17
C THR A 214 10.60 -20.38 -7.33
N HIS A 215 11.10 -21.20 -6.41
CA HIS A 215 12.41 -20.97 -5.78
C HIS A 215 13.49 -21.65 -6.63
N VAL A 216 14.59 -20.95 -6.86
CA VAL A 216 15.75 -21.43 -7.59
C VAL A 216 17.03 -21.08 -6.85
N THR A 217 18.05 -21.92 -7.01
CA THR A 217 19.39 -21.65 -6.48
C THR A 217 20.36 -21.58 -7.65
N GLU A 218 21.08 -20.47 -7.78
CA GLU A 218 22.12 -20.28 -8.79
C GLU A 218 23.39 -19.79 -8.08
N ASP A 219 24.53 -20.41 -8.33
CA ASP A 219 25.84 -20.03 -7.72
C ASP A 219 25.78 -19.83 -6.20
N ASP A 220 25.17 -20.80 -5.48
CA ASP A 220 24.94 -20.78 -4.03
C ASP A 220 24.04 -19.64 -3.51
N THR A 221 23.39 -18.90 -4.40
CA THR A 221 22.43 -17.85 -4.05
C THR A 221 21.01 -18.33 -4.26
N GLU A 222 20.16 -18.15 -3.25
CA GLU A 222 18.74 -18.49 -3.32
C GLU A 222 17.94 -17.29 -3.85
N TYR A 223 17.03 -17.60 -4.78
CA TYR A 223 16.15 -16.60 -5.41
C TYR A 223 14.70 -17.06 -5.39
N LEU A 224 13.80 -16.11 -5.19
CA LEU A 224 12.42 -16.25 -5.62
C LEU A 224 12.32 -15.79 -7.08
N ARG A 225 12.01 -16.73 -7.97
CA ARG A 225 11.96 -16.51 -9.42
C ARG A 225 10.52 -16.29 -9.87
N PHE A 226 10.29 -15.26 -10.67
CA PHE A 226 9.07 -15.01 -11.43
C PHE A 226 9.39 -15.07 -12.92
N TYR A 227 8.53 -15.77 -13.68
CA TYR A 227 8.68 -15.87 -15.12
C TYR A 227 7.35 -15.57 -15.82
N VAL A 228 7.39 -14.76 -16.88
CA VAL A 228 6.26 -14.40 -17.73
C VAL A 228 6.69 -14.56 -19.18
N SER A 229 5.97 -15.40 -19.95
CA SER A 229 6.23 -15.61 -21.37
C SER A 229 5.86 -14.38 -22.21
N ASP A 230 6.58 -14.17 -23.31
CA ASP A 230 6.32 -13.13 -24.31
C ASP A 230 5.01 -13.32 -25.09
N ASN A 231 4.41 -14.51 -25.01
CA ASN A 231 3.16 -14.84 -25.67
C ASN A 231 1.90 -14.32 -24.98
N VAL A 232 2.03 -13.83 -23.73
CA VAL A 232 0.89 -13.34 -22.96
C VAL A 232 0.50 -11.91 -23.36
N ARG A 233 -0.80 -11.63 -23.31
CA ARG A 233 -1.36 -10.28 -23.50
C ARG A 233 -2.50 -10.09 -22.53
N TYR A 234 -2.72 -8.85 -22.14
CA TYR A 234 -3.83 -8.49 -21.30
C TYR A 234 -5.17 -8.74 -21.99
N GLN A 235 -6.03 -9.50 -21.32
CA GLN A 235 -7.41 -9.79 -21.73
C GLN A 235 -8.36 -9.17 -20.71
N THR A 236 -9.44 -8.55 -21.19
CA THR A 236 -10.44 -8.02 -20.28
C THR A 236 -11.26 -9.13 -19.63
N PRO A 237 -11.47 -9.11 -18.30
CA PRO A 237 -12.46 -9.99 -17.66
C PRO A 237 -13.91 -9.50 -17.85
N GLY A 238 -14.12 -8.36 -18.53
CA GLY A 238 -15.41 -7.69 -18.66
C GLY A 238 -15.82 -6.94 -17.39
N LEU A 239 -15.93 -7.64 -16.27
CA LEU A 239 -16.24 -7.10 -14.95
C LEU A 239 -15.19 -7.56 -13.93
N LEU A 240 -14.70 -6.63 -13.14
CA LEU A 240 -13.80 -6.91 -12.01
C LEU A 240 -14.28 -6.16 -10.77
N GLU A 241 -14.32 -6.84 -9.65
CA GLU A 241 -14.61 -6.25 -8.35
C GLU A 241 -13.31 -6.15 -7.54
N VAL A 242 -12.97 -4.94 -7.10
CA VAL A 242 -11.85 -4.67 -6.20
C VAL A 242 -12.32 -5.04 -4.79
N GLU A 243 -11.57 -5.92 -4.13
CA GLU A 243 -11.89 -6.39 -2.78
C GLU A 243 -11.68 -5.31 -1.71
N GLY A 244 -12.20 -5.56 -0.51
CA GLY A 244 -12.00 -4.67 0.65
C GLY A 244 -10.53 -4.57 1.06
N ASP A 245 -10.14 -3.41 1.60
CA ASP A 245 -8.78 -3.07 1.98
C ASP A 245 -8.45 -3.58 3.39
N TRP A 246 -7.64 -4.62 3.49
CA TRP A 246 -7.22 -5.19 4.77
C TRP A 246 -6.28 -4.28 5.55
N SER A 247 -5.50 -3.45 4.87
CA SER A 247 -4.59 -2.51 5.53
C SER A 247 -5.35 -1.42 6.29
N ASN A 248 -6.42 -0.89 5.68
CA ASN A 248 -7.28 0.12 6.31
C ASN A 248 -8.25 -0.53 7.32
N ALA A 249 -8.80 -1.72 7.01
CA ALA A 249 -9.63 -2.49 7.94
C ALA A 249 -8.90 -2.82 9.25
N ALA A 250 -7.58 -2.99 9.21
CA ALA A 250 -6.76 -3.28 10.39
C ALA A 250 -6.91 -2.24 11.50
N PHE A 251 -7.11 -0.95 11.17
CA PHE A 251 -7.32 0.10 12.19
C PHE A 251 -8.66 -0.07 12.93
N TRP A 252 -9.72 -0.44 12.21
CA TRP A 252 -11.03 -0.67 12.82
C TRP A 252 -11.07 -1.97 13.64
N LEU A 253 -10.43 -3.03 13.13
CA LEU A 253 -10.28 -4.27 13.86
C LEU A 253 -9.43 -4.09 15.12
N THR A 254 -8.41 -3.21 15.06
CA THR A 254 -7.65 -2.80 16.24
C THR A 254 -8.52 -2.05 17.24
N ALA A 255 -9.35 -1.10 16.78
CA ALA A 255 -10.28 -0.39 17.66
C ALA A 255 -11.25 -1.37 18.36
N GLY A 256 -11.78 -2.35 17.62
CA GLY A 256 -12.63 -3.38 18.21
C GLY A 256 -11.92 -4.22 19.27
N ALA A 257 -10.63 -4.54 19.06
CA ALA A 257 -9.82 -5.29 20.02
C ALA A 257 -9.57 -4.53 21.32
N LEU A 258 -9.73 -3.21 21.34
CA LEU A 258 -9.58 -2.36 22.54
C LEU A 258 -10.91 -2.09 23.25
N GLY A 259 -12.05 -2.33 22.60
CA GLY A 259 -13.37 -1.95 23.08
C GLY A 259 -14.44 -3.04 22.98
N SER A 260 -15.69 -2.62 22.99
CA SER A 260 -16.86 -3.51 23.00
C SER A 260 -17.15 -4.20 21.66
N GLY A 261 -16.36 -3.88 20.63
CA GLY A 261 -16.34 -4.61 19.37
C GLY A 261 -16.60 -3.75 18.14
N VAL A 262 -15.80 -4.01 17.10
CA VAL A 262 -16.01 -3.46 15.76
C VAL A 262 -16.07 -4.60 14.75
N GLU A 263 -17.03 -4.47 13.85
CA GLU A 263 -17.26 -5.37 12.74
C GLU A 263 -16.92 -4.67 11.42
N VAL A 264 -16.08 -5.31 10.60
CA VAL A 264 -15.72 -4.80 9.27
C VAL A 264 -16.27 -5.74 8.22
N THR A 265 -17.13 -5.23 7.35
CA THR A 265 -17.79 -5.98 6.27
C THR A 265 -17.07 -5.78 4.93
N ASP A 266 -17.45 -6.58 3.93
CA ASP A 266 -16.93 -6.51 2.55
C ASP A 266 -15.44 -6.88 2.43
N LEU A 267 -14.97 -7.78 3.30
CA LEU A 267 -13.61 -8.29 3.29
C LEU A 267 -13.53 -9.67 2.61
N ASN A 268 -12.60 -9.85 1.68
CA ASN A 268 -12.33 -11.17 1.11
C ASN A 268 -11.47 -11.99 2.07
N MET A 269 -12.04 -13.02 2.69
CA MET A 269 -11.31 -13.92 3.61
C MET A 269 -10.26 -14.80 2.91
N GLN A 270 -10.29 -14.87 1.58
CA GLN A 270 -9.29 -15.59 0.75
C GLN A 270 -8.32 -14.63 0.06
N SER A 271 -8.34 -13.35 0.45
CA SER A 271 -7.49 -12.31 -0.14
C SER A 271 -6.01 -12.68 -0.11
N LYS A 272 -5.29 -12.25 -1.14
CA LYS A 272 -3.83 -12.28 -1.20
C LYS A 272 -3.17 -11.06 -0.53
N GLN A 273 -3.95 -10.11 -0.02
CA GLN A 273 -3.41 -9.01 0.79
C GLN A 273 -2.78 -9.59 2.07
N GLY A 274 -1.47 -9.34 2.28
CA GLY A 274 -0.74 -9.83 3.45
C GLY A 274 -1.34 -9.35 4.77
N ASP A 275 -1.89 -8.14 4.76
CA ASP A 275 -2.45 -7.48 5.94
C ASP A 275 -3.73 -8.17 6.48
N ARG A 276 -4.27 -9.17 5.76
CA ARG A 276 -5.29 -10.08 6.32
C ARG A 276 -4.79 -10.81 7.57
N THR A 277 -3.48 -10.93 7.75
CA THR A 277 -2.86 -11.54 8.93
C THR A 277 -3.12 -10.76 10.22
N ILE A 278 -3.67 -9.54 10.14
CA ILE A 278 -4.13 -8.77 11.32
C ILE A 278 -5.04 -9.61 12.22
N LEU A 279 -5.90 -10.46 11.67
CA LEU A 279 -6.79 -11.30 12.47
C LEU A 279 -6.01 -12.31 13.33
N ALA A 280 -4.95 -12.89 12.79
CA ALA A 280 -4.08 -13.78 13.54
C ALA A 280 -3.29 -13.01 14.60
N ALA A 281 -2.75 -11.84 14.26
CA ALA A 281 -2.01 -11.00 15.18
C ALA A 281 -2.90 -10.54 16.36
N LEU A 282 -4.13 -10.08 16.11
CA LEU A 282 -5.07 -9.69 17.15
C LEU A 282 -5.51 -10.88 18.03
N SER A 283 -5.66 -12.06 17.44
CA SER A 283 -5.93 -13.28 18.22
C SER A 283 -4.74 -13.66 19.11
N LEU A 284 -3.50 -13.51 18.63
CA LEU A 284 -2.28 -13.77 19.40
C LEU A 284 -2.12 -12.80 20.58
N VAL A 285 -2.48 -11.53 20.38
CA VAL A 285 -2.45 -10.52 21.45
C VAL A 285 -3.56 -10.72 22.49
N GLY A 286 -4.53 -11.59 22.22
CA GLY A 286 -5.60 -12.00 23.15
C GLY A 286 -6.97 -11.41 22.85
N ALA A 287 -7.15 -10.65 21.77
CA ALA A 287 -8.49 -10.18 21.38
C ALA A 287 -9.39 -11.33 20.90
N ARG A 288 -10.68 -11.21 21.11
CA ARG A 288 -11.67 -12.11 20.49
C ARG A 288 -11.81 -11.75 19.03
N VAL A 289 -11.61 -12.73 18.17
CA VAL A 289 -11.69 -12.57 16.71
C VAL A 289 -12.76 -13.51 16.18
N SER A 290 -13.70 -12.98 15.39
CA SER A 290 -14.69 -13.77 14.67
C SER A 290 -14.68 -13.46 13.17
N ARG A 291 -15.13 -14.43 12.36
CA ARG A 291 -15.22 -14.34 10.90
C ARG A 291 -16.52 -15.00 10.45
N HIS A 292 -17.29 -14.29 9.63
CA HIS A 292 -18.51 -14.84 9.03
C HIS A 292 -18.69 -14.28 7.61
N GLY A 293 -18.67 -15.15 6.60
CA GLY A 293 -18.77 -14.73 5.19
C GLY A 293 -17.65 -13.74 4.81
N SER A 294 -18.03 -12.53 4.43
CA SER A 294 -17.13 -11.42 4.11
C SER A 294 -16.92 -10.44 5.27
N THR A 295 -17.25 -10.84 6.48
CA THR A 295 -17.18 -9.98 7.68
C THR A 295 -16.14 -10.51 8.65
N ALA A 296 -15.31 -9.62 9.18
CA ALA A 296 -14.43 -9.87 10.32
C ALA A 296 -14.84 -8.98 11.50
N ALA A 297 -14.80 -9.50 12.70
CA ALA A 297 -15.06 -8.70 13.89
C ALA A 297 -14.04 -9.03 14.99
N THR A 298 -13.77 -8.02 15.79
CA THR A 298 -12.89 -8.12 16.95
C THR A 298 -13.52 -7.45 18.15
N MET A 299 -13.18 -7.93 19.32
CA MET A 299 -13.66 -7.41 20.61
C MET A 299 -12.56 -7.55 21.64
N TYR A 300 -12.53 -6.66 22.61
CA TYR A 300 -11.62 -6.75 23.75
C TYR A 300 -11.78 -8.08 24.50
N ASP A 301 -10.67 -8.60 24.92
CA ASP A 301 -10.50 -9.62 25.96
C ASP A 301 -9.24 -9.29 26.76
N HIS A 302 -8.51 -10.25 27.26
CA HIS A 302 -7.27 -10.00 28.01
C HIS A 302 -6.09 -9.81 27.06
N LEU A 303 -5.74 -8.54 26.80
CA LEU A 303 -4.63 -8.20 25.91
C LEU A 303 -3.29 -8.45 26.62
N ARG A 304 -2.35 -9.03 25.87
CA ARG A 304 -1.00 -9.36 26.33
C ARG A 304 0.05 -8.98 25.29
N ALA A 305 1.25 -8.71 25.76
CA ALA A 305 2.39 -8.45 24.90
C ALA A 305 2.68 -9.63 23.96
N ILE A 306 3.16 -9.30 22.76
CA ILE A 306 3.51 -10.27 21.70
C ILE A 306 4.87 -9.97 21.10
N GLN A 307 5.46 -11.00 20.48
CA GLN A 307 6.59 -10.84 19.59
C GLN A 307 6.16 -11.31 18.19
N LEU A 308 6.37 -10.48 17.18
CA LEU A 308 5.91 -10.76 15.82
C LEU A 308 6.96 -10.30 14.78
N ASN A 309 7.22 -11.14 13.78
CA ASN A 309 7.94 -10.72 12.57
C ASN A 309 6.94 -10.09 11.62
N VAL A 310 7.20 -8.84 11.20
CA VAL A 310 6.32 -8.02 10.37
C VAL A 310 6.94 -7.64 9.02
N ALA A 311 8.03 -8.28 8.62
CA ALA A 311 8.73 -8.01 7.36
C ALA A 311 7.79 -8.12 6.13
N ASP A 312 6.84 -9.06 6.15
CA ASP A 312 5.85 -9.24 5.09
C ASP A 312 4.67 -8.26 5.17
N THR A 313 4.42 -7.67 6.33
CA THR A 313 3.24 -6.82 6.59
C THR A 313 3.60 -5.53 7.32
N PRO A 314 4.55 -4.73 6.78
CA PRO A 314 5.02 -3.51 7.44
C PRO A 314 3.88 -2.49 7.69
N ASP A 315 2.83 -2.56 6.89
CA ASP A 315 1.68 -1.67 7.00
C ASP A 315 0.74 -2.02 8.18
N LEU A 316 0.92 -3.19 8.80
CA LEU A 316 0.24 -3.56 10.05
C LEU A 316 0.94 -3.03 11.31
N VAL A 317 2.18 -2.54 11.21
CA VAL A 317 2.90 -2.07 12.40
C VAL A 317 2.18 -0.90 13.09
N PRO A 318 1.69 0.15 12.40
CA PRO A 318 0.95 1.22 13.04
C PRO A 318 -0.29 0.73 13.82
N PRO A 319 -1.25 -0.03 13.25
CA PRO A 319 -2.39 -0.52 14.03
C PRO A 319 -1.98 -1.49 15.15
N LEU A 320 -0.98 -2.34 14.96
CA LEU A 320 -0.49 -3.24 16.00
C LEU A 320 0.23 -2.49 17.14
N ALA A 321 0.88 -1.36 16.84
CA ALA A 321 1.52 -0.52 17.85
C ALA A 321 0.48 0.04 18.85
N ILE A 322 -0.73 0.36 18.37
CA ILE A 322 -1.83 0.78 19.26
C ILE A 322 -2.12 -0.32 20.28
N VAL A 323 -2.42 -1.54 19.78
CA VAL A 323 -2.78 -2.66 20.66
C VAL A 323 -1.65 -2.97 21.62
N ALA A 324 -0.40 -2.93 21.16
CA ALA A 324 0.77 -3.17 21.99
C ALA A 324 0.91 -2.14 23.13
N ALA A 325 0.55 -0.88 22.89
CA ALA A 325 0.60 0.17 23.92
C ALA A 325 -0.46 -0.01 25.02
N PHE A 326 -1.62 -0.60 24.66
CA PHE A 326 -2.69 -0.92 25.61
C PHE A 326 -2.59 -2.33 26.22
N ALA A 327 -1.77 -3.23 25.65
CA ALA A 327 -1.52 -4.54 26.24
C ALA A 327 -0.55 -4.44 27.43
N GLU A 328 -0.69 -5.34 28.41
CA GLU A 328 0.28 -5.40 29.50
C GLU A 328 1.57 -6.13 29.06
N GLY A 329 2.73 -5.51 29.36
CA GLY A 329 4.04 -6.08 29.10
C GLY A 329 4.76 -5.49 27.88
N THR A 330 5.82 -6.14 27.42
CA THR A 330 6.71 -5.65 26.36
C THR A 330 6.49 -6.40 25.07
N SER A 331 5.96 -5.71 24.07
CA SER A 331 5.79 -6.25 22.72
C SER A 331 7.00 -5.91 21.84
N LYS A 332 7.36 -6.82 20.92
CA LYS A 332 8.46 -6.65 19.96
C LYS A 332 7.99 -6.94 18.54
N PHE A 333 8.22 -6.00 17.63
CA PHE A 333 7.98 -6.15 16.20
C PHE A 333 9.34 -6.19 15.48
N ILE A 334 9.65 -7.32 14.85
CA ILE A 334 10.93 -7.61 14.17
C ILE A 334 10.71 -7.50 12.66
N GLY A 335 11.75 -7.13 11.90
CA GLY A 335 11.64 -6.94 10.45
C GLY A 335 11.07 -5.57 10.08
N VAL A 336 11.37 -4.54 10.88
CA VAL A 336 10.78 -3.19 10.72
C VAL A 336 11.64 -2.23 9.91
N GLN A 337 12.82 -2.60 9.42
CA GLN A 337 13.76 -1.69 8.73
C GLN A 337 13.13 -0.89 7.60
N ARG A 338 12.27 -1.53 6.81
CA ARG A 338 11.60 -0.88 5.67
C ARG A 338 10.59 0.21 6.05
N LEU A 339 10.19 0.30 7.30
CA LEU A 339 9.34 1.39 7.79
C LEU A 339 10.02 2.75 7.64
N ARG A 340 11.35 2.81 7.63
CA ARG A 340 12.13 4.04 7.42
C ARG A 340 12.01 4.60 6.00
N LEU A 341 11.59 3.77 5.03
CA LEU A 341 11.49 4.11 3.61
C LEU A 341 10.04 4.34 3.15
N LYS A 342 9.14 4.60 4.09
CA LYS A 342 7.72 4.84 3.82
C LYS A 342 7.43 6.34 3.60
N GLU A 343 6.18 6.78 3.78
CA GLU A 343 5.73 8.15 3.62
C GLU A 343 6.41 9.11 4.62
N SER A 344 6.65 8.61 5.82
CA SER A 344 7.57 9.15 6.82
C SER A 344 8.60 8.09 7.20
N ASP A 345 9.60 8.38 8.02
CA ASP A 345 10.29 7.35 8.79
C ASP A 345 9.29 6.81 9.84
N ARG A 346 8.43 5.88 9.41
CA ARG A 346 7.36 5.37 10.26
C ARG A 346 7.86 4.78 11.57
N LEU A 347 9.09 4.28 11.59
CA LEU A 347 9.67 3.73 12.80
C LEU A 347 9.88 4.82 13.85
N GLN A 348 10.40 5.98 13.42
CA GLN A 348 10.53 7.18 14.28
C GLN A 348 9.15 7.78 14.59
N SER A 349 8.29 7.92 13.58
CA SER A 349 6.96 8.52 13.75
C SER A 349 6.08 7.73 14.73
N ILE A 350 6.09 6.38 14.68
CA ILE A 350 5.37 5.53 15.64
C ILE A 350 5.93 5.71 17.05
N THR A 351 7.26 5.70 17.18
CA THR A 351 7.93 5.88 18.47
C THR A 351 7.59 7.23 19.10
N ALA A 352 7.66 8.30 18.30
CA ALA A 352 7.31 9.65 18.72
C ALA A 352 5.81 9.77 19.08
N ALA A 353 4.92 9.21 18.26
CA ALA A 353 3.47 9.26 18.51
C ALA A 353 3.07 8.52 19.80
N ILE A 354 3.61 7.32 20.05
CA ILE A 354 3.36 6.59 21.30
C ILE A 354 3.89 7.39 22.50
N GLY A 355 5.10 7.99 22.38
CA GLY A 355 5.66 8.86 23.45
C GLY A 355 4.82 10.11 23.70
N ALA A 356 4.31 10.76 22.65
CA ALA A 356 3.45 11.93 22.76
C ALA A 356 2.08 11.64 23.41
N LEU A 357 1.64 10.38 23.34
CA LEU A 357 0.45 9.88 24.01
C LEU A 357 0.71 9.38 25.45
N GLY A 358 1.93 9.55 25.99
CA GLY A 358 2.30 9.12 27.33
C GLY A 358 2.74 7.65 27.44
N GLY A 359 2.83 6.94 26.30
CA GLY A 359 3.33 5.57 26.25
C GLY A 359 4.86 5.49 26.13
N ARG A 360 5.39 4.28 26.06
CA ARG A 360 6.82 4.04 25.88
C ARG A 360 7.10 3.12 24.70
N ALA A 361 7.82 3.64 23.70
CA ALA A 361 8.29 2.89 22.57
C ALA A 361 9.74 3.27 22.24
N TYR A 362 10.53 2.35 21.75
CA TYR A 362 11.90 2.59 21.31
C TYR A 362 12.35 1.56 20.28
N ILE A 363 13.45 1.85 19.62
CA ILE A 363 14.05 0.99 18.60
C ILE A 363 15.22 0.24 19.25
N GLU A 364 15.18 -1.09 19.20
CA GLU A 364 16.24 -1.98 19.67
C GLU A 364 17.06 -2.45 18.44
N GLY A 365 18.33 -2.07 18.38
CA GLY A 365 19.14 -2.28 17.18
C GLY A 365 18.59 -1.52 15.97
N ASP A 366 18.66 -2.12 14.79
CA ASP A 366 18.20 -1.49 13.53
C ASP A 366 16.87 -2.04 13.04
N ASP A 367 16.37 -3.13 13.60
CA ASP A 367 15.34 -3.97 13.02
C ASP A 367 14.18 -4.32 13.96
N THR A 368 14.15 -3.79 15.19
CA THR A 368 13.12 -4.14 16.16
C THR A 368 12.49 -2.91 16.78
N LEU A 369 11.16 -2.78 16.65
CA LEU A 369 10.36 -1.83 17.41
C LEU A 369 9.88 -2.49 18.70
N VAL A 370 10.19 -1.87 19.83
CA VAL A 370 9.77 -2.32 21.17
C VAL A 370 8.75 -1.35 21.72
N ILE A 371 7.64 -1.88 22.23
CA ILE A 371 6.58 -1.10 22.90
C ILE A 371 6.30 -1.70 24.25
N GLU A 372 6.44 -0.89 25.30
CA GLU A 372 6.09 -1.23 26.68
C GLU A 372 4.67 -0.76 26.96
N GLY A 373 3.73 -1.69 27.02
CA GLY A 373 2.33 -1.40 27.26
C GLY A 373 1.98 -1.46 28.75
N HIS A 374 1.12 -0.53 29.17
CA HIS A 374 0.71 -0.37 30.57
C HIS A 374 -0.82 -0.28 30.72
N GLY A 375 -1.58 -0.71 29.71
CA GLY A 375 -3.04 -0.74 29.74
C GLY A 375 -3.74 0.59 29.48
N SER A 376 -3.02 1.71 29.37
CA SER A 376 -3.60 3.02 29.11
C SER A 376 -2.62 3.97 28.41
N LEU A 377 -3.15 5.01 27.78
CA LEU A 377 -2.42 6.16 27.24
C LEU A 377 -3.03 7.45 27.76
N ASP A 378 -2.21 8.48 27.96
CA ASP A 378 -2.68 9.73 28.54
C ASP A 378 -3.44 10.62 27.57
N GLY A 379 -3.09 10.58 26.28
CA GLY A 379 -3.47 11.59 25.29
C GLY A 379 -2.43 12.71 25.21
N GLY A 380 -2.58 13.62 24.22
CA GLY A 380 -1.60 14.69 24.03
C GLY A 380 -1.63 15.32 22.64
N SER A 381 -0.45 15.66 22.10
CA SER A 381 -0.33 16.21 20.75
C SER A 381 0.59 15.37 19.90
N VAL A 382 0.08 14.82 18.80
CA VAL A 382 0.78 13.94 17.89
C VAL A 382 0.99 14.66 16.57
N ASP A 383 2.22 14.61 16.05
CA ASP A 383 2.49 15.00 14.67
C ASP A 383 2.13 13.82 13.73
N GLY A 384 1.21 14.06 12.78
CA GLY A 384 0.81 13.07 11.78
C GLY A 384 1.83 12.88 10.65
N GLU A 385 2.94 13.67 10.62
CA GLU A 385 4.09 13.52 9.70
C GLU A 385 3.69 13.44 8.23
N SER A 386 2.55 14.02 7.85
CA SER A 386 1.94 13.87 6.52
C SER A 386 1.78 12.40 6.09
N ASP A 387 1.75 11.48 7.05
CA ASP A 387 1.57 10.03 6.83
C ASP A 387 0.18 9.60 7.34
N HIS A 388 -0.67 9.17 6.39
CA HIS A 388 -2.03 8.73 6.68
C HIS A 388 -2.12 7.63 7.74
N ARG A 389 -1.12 6.72 7.82
CA ARG A 389 -1.13 5.63 8.81
C ARG A 389 -0.79 6.12 10.21
N ILE A 390 0.06 7.15 10.33
CA ILE A 390 0.34 7.79 11.61
C ILE A 390 -0.89 8.56 12.09
N VAL A 391 -1.55 9.31 11.20
CA VAL A 391 -2.81 9.99 11.53
C VAL A 391 -3.89 9.02 11.99
N MET A 392 -4.11 7.92 11.24
CA MET A 392 -5.10 6.89 11.62
C MET A 392 -4.73 6.19 12.94
N MET A 393 -3.45 5.85 13.12
CA MET A 393 -2.94 5.26 14.37
C MET A 393 -3.21 6.16 15.56
N ALA A 394 -2.79 7.42 15.50
CA ALA A 394 -2.97 8.38 16.57
C ALA A 394 -4.45 8.62 16.89
N SER A 395 -5.31 8.72 15.85
CA SER A 395 -6.75 8.93 16.03
C SER A 395 -7.44 7.76 16.71
N VAL A 396 -7.11 6.52 16.31
CA VAL A 396 -7.68 5.32 16.95
C VAL A 396 -7.15 5.18 18.38
N ALA A 397 -5.85 5.37 18.63
CA ALA A 397 -5.27 5.33 19.96
C ALA A 397 -5.92 6.37 20.90
N ALA A 398 -6.12 7.58 20.40
CA ALA A 398 -6.74 8.70 21.13
C ALA A 398 -8.18 8.42 21.56
N SER A 399 -8.91 7.56 20.83
CA SER A 399 -10.29 7.19 21.23
C SER A 399 -10.35 6.43 22.55
N PHE A 400 -9.25 5.78 22.92
CA PHE A 400 -9.11 4.98 24.14
C PHE A 400 -8.15 5.61 25.16
N ALA A 401 -7.63 6.84 24.89
CA ALA A 401 -6.78 7.58 25.80
C ALA A 401 -7.57 8.21 26.96
N ASN A 402 -6.87 8.66 28.00
CA ASN A 402 -7.50 9.29 29.16
C ASN A 402 -7.95 10.74 28.91
N ASN A 403 -7.25 11.46 28.01
CA ASN A 403 -7.50 12.87 27.70
C ASN A 403 -7.58 13.11 26.20
N PRO A 404 -8.17 14.25 25.76
CA PRO A 404 -8.20 14.64 24.35
C PRO A 404 -6.81 14.68 23.71
N THR A 405 -6.76 14.35 22.44
CA THR A 405 -5.53 14.32 21.64
C THR A 405 -5.71 15.18 20.40
N THR A 406 -4.69 15.99 20.08
CA THR A 406 -4.60 16.69 18.80
C THR A 406 -3.66 15.96 17.86
N VAL A 407 -4.06 15.84 16.58
CA VAL A 407 -3.26 15.21 15.52
C VAL A 407 -3.10 16.20 14.38
N THR A 408 -1.85 16.59 14.08
CA THR A 408 -1.55 17.47 12.94
C THR A 408 -1.53 16.73 11.62
N HIS A 409 -1.48 17.43 10.49
CA HIS A 409 -1.44 16.87 9.14
C HIS A 409 -2.57 15.85 8.86
N ALA A 410 -3.73 16.05 9.48
CA ALA A 410 -4.86 15.12 9.40
C ALA A 410 -5.41 14.95 7.97
N GLU A 411 -5.15 15.86 7.04
CA GLU A 411 -5.46 15.76 5.61
C GLU A 411 -4.72 14.63 4.90
N ALA A 412 -3.65 14.09 5.49
CA ALA A 412 -2.88 12.97 4.92
C ALA A 412 -3.73 11.70 4.69
N ILE A 413 -4.84 11.53 5.44
CA ILE A 413 -5.78 10.41 5.23
C ILE A 413 -6.26 10.30 3.78
N ALA A 414 -6.33 11.44 3.06
CA ALA A 414 -6.78 11.47 1.66
C ALA A 414 -5.91 10.61 0.71
N LYS A 415 -4.68 10.22 1.12
CA LYS A 415 -3.80 9.34 0.33
C LYS A 415 -4.38 7.93 0.15
N SER A 416 -5.08 7.40 1.16
CA SER A 416 -5.61 6.03 1.12
C SER A 416 -7.02 5.87 1.64
N TYR A 417 -7.48 6.73 2.55
CA TYR A 417 -8.78 6.62 3.22
C TYR A 417 -9.44 8.00 3.40
N PRO A 418 -9.92 8.64 2.33
CA PRO A 418 -10.48 10.00 2.41
C PRO A 418 -11.64 10.15 3.40
N THR A 419 -12.47 9.12 3.56
CA THR A 419 -13.64 9.11 4.45
C THR A 419 -13.33 8.64 5.88
N PHE A 420 -12.06 8.52 6.26
CA PHE A 420 -11.68 7.97 7.57
C PHE A 420 -12.38 8.64 8.74
N PHE A 421 -12.42 9.96 8.80
CA PHE A 421 -13.07 10.66 9.91
C PHE A 421 -14.60 10.62 9.85
N GLU A 422 -15.21 10.40 8.68
CA GLU A 422 -16.64 10.13 8.55
C GLU A 422 -16.97 8.74 9.16
N ASP A 423 -16.20 7.75 8.77
CA ASP A 423 -16.33 6.37 9.25
C ASP A 423 -15.97 6.26 10.74
N PHE A 424 -14.97 7.02 11.20
CA PHE A 424 -14.62 7.15 12.61
C PHE A 424 -15.80 7.65 13.45
N ARG A 425 -16.51 8.69 12.97
CA ARG A 425 -17.71 9.20 13.63
C ARG A 425 -18.89 8.22 13.54
N ALA A 426 -19.03 7.50 12.44
CA ALA A 426 -20.06 6.48 12.27
C ALA A 426 -19.90 5.34 13.29
N LEU A 427 -18.67 5.02 13.70
CA LEU A 427 -18.37 4.07 14.77
C LEU A 427 -18.49 4.69 16.19
N GLY A 428 -18.98 5.93 16.32
CA GLY A 428 -19.17 6.61 17.60
C GLY A 428 -18.02 7.52 18.01
N GLY A 429 -16.94 7.55 17.26
CA GLY A 429 -15.78 8.40 17.57
C GLY A 429 -16.09 9.90 17.50
N LYS A 430 -15.43 10.66 18.35
CA LYS A 430 -15.57 12.12 18.44
C LYS A 430 -14.32 12.79 17.91
N ALA A 431 -14.40 13.35 16.71
CA ALA A 431 -13.32 14.07 16.06
C ALA A 431 -13.80 15.45 15.57
N GLU A 432 -13.11 16.49 15.98
CA GLU A 432 -13.29 17.85 15.47
C GLU A 432 -12.14 18.15 14.50
N LEU A 433 -12.48 18.58 13.29
CA LEU A 433 -11.51 18.92 12.25
C LEU A 433 -11.46 20.43 12.08
N THR A 434 -10.27 21.00 12.14
CA THR A 434 -10.04 22.43 11.97
C THR A 434 -8.99 22.66 10.88
N ASP A 435 -9.30 23.49 9.90
CA ASP A 435 -8.29 23.91 8.94
C ASP A 435 -7.29 24.83 9.67
N THR A 436 -6.03 24.45 9.63
CA THR A 436 -4.96 25.34 10.04
C THR A 436 -4.78 26.37 8.92
N THR A 437 -5.39 27.56 9.07
CA THR A 437 -4.99 28.71 8.27
C THR A 437 -3.51 28.98 8.56
N GLU A 438 -2.67 28.90 7.52
CA GLU A 438 -1.31 29.40 7.55
C GLU A 438 -1.22 30.87 7.93
#